data_fcb77698c40a9c0d88c9ba9dad1cc64a
#
_entry.id   fcb77698c40a9c0d88c9ba9dad1cc64a
#
_cell.length_a   1.000
_cell.length_b   1.000
_cell.length_c   1.000
_cell.angle_alpha   90.00
_cell.angle_beta   90.00
_cell.angle_gamma   90.00
#
_symmetry.space_group_name_H-M   'P 1'
#
loop_
_entity.id
_entity.type
_entity.pdbx_description
1 polymer ?
#
loop_
_entity_poly.entity_id
_entity_poly.type
_entity_poly.pdbx_seq_one_letter_code
_entity_poly.pdbx_strand_id
1 'polypeptide(L)'
;LGDVYKRQVPVSGAVIVTTPQDIALLDARKGLQMFRKVSVPVLGVIENMSTYICSHCGHEEPLFGSGGGASRAEEYDVELLGQQPLDLKIRQQTDSGMPSVIAEPDGAVAEAYRKTALLIAAGLAVQGRDYSSKFPNIVVENT
;
A
#
# COMPACT_ATOMS: atom_id res chain seq x y z
N LEU A 1 -8.40 14.85 9.79
CA LEU A 1 -9.05 13.77 9.01
C LEU A 1 -8.76 12.37 9.59
N GLY A 2 -7.50 12.04 9.91
CA GLY A 2 -7.14 10.72 10.45
C GLY A 2 -7.83 10.35 11.77
N ASP A 3 -8.07 11.30 12.65
CA ASP A 3 -8.72 11.04 13.95
C ASP A 3 -10.22 10.71 13.82
N VAL A 4 -10.89 11.25 12.81
CA VAL A 4 -12.32 10.97 12.54
C VAL A 4 -12.51 9.53 12.07
N TYR A 5 -11.67 9.05 11.13
CA TYR A 5 -11.77 7.69 10.61
C TYR A 5 -11.43 6.63 11.68
N LYS A 6 -10.42 6.87 12.50
CA LYS A 6 -10.03 5.96 13.58
C LYS A 6 -11.12 5.76 14.63
N ARG A 7 -11.99 6.77 14.85
CA ARG A 7 -13.13 6.68 15.77
C ARG A 7 -14.31 5.93 15.20
N GLN A 8 -14.44 5.87 13.88
CA GLN A 8 -15.58 5.24 13.21
C GLN A 8 -15.36 3.78 12.87
N VAL A 9 -14.12 3.40 12.51
CA VAL A 9 -13.75 2.04 12.11
C VAL A 9 -12.39 1.68 12.73
N PRO A 10 -12.27 0.51 13.37
CA PRO A 10 -10.97 0.01 13.82
C PRO A 10 -10.09 -0.29 12.62
N VAL A 11 -9.06 0.53 12.41
CA VAL A 11 -8.09 0.38 11.31
C VAL A 11 -6.96 -0.53 11.76
N SER A 12 -6.84 -1.71 11.15
CA SER A 12 -5.80 -2.70 11.48
C SER A 12 -4.44 -2.35 10.89
N GLY A 13 -4.39 -1.58 9.81
CA GLY A 13 -3.14 -1.16 9.19
C GLY A 13 -3.38 -0.25 7.99
N ALA A 14 -2.32 0.39 7.51
CA ALA A 14 -2.33 1.24 6.33
C ALA A 14 -1.29 0.76 5.31
N VAL A 15 -1.59 0.91 4.04
CA VAL A 15 -0.66 0.73 2.93
C VAL A 15 -0.49 2.07 2.24
N ILE A 16 0.74 2.46 1.97
CA ILE A 16 1.05 3.68 1.23
C ILE A 16 1.24 3.31 -0.24
N VAL A 17 0.45 3.92 -1.11
CA VAL A 17 0.63 3.78 -2.57
C VAL A 17 1.25 5.06 -3.08
N THR A 18 2.35 4.94 -3.82
CA THR A 18 3.08 6.07 -4.39
C THR A 18 3.56 5.74 -5.80
N THR A 19 4.15 6.70 -6.47
CA THR A 19 4.85 6.52 -7.75
C THR A 19 6.32 6.89 -7.58
N PRO A 20 7.23 6.53 -8.52
CA PRO A 20 8.66 6.81 -8.37
C PRO A 20 9.05 8.30 -8.37
N GLN A 21 8.14 9.20 -8.75
CA GLN A 21 8.44 10.64 -8.83
C GLN A 21 8.68 11.24 -7.44
N ASP A 22 9.69 12.10 -7.32
CA ASP A 22 10.09 12.73 -6.05
C ASP A 22 8.94 13.45 -5.33
N ILE A 23 8.09 14.14 -6.08
CA ILE A 23 6.96 14.87 -5.48
C ILE A 23 5.93 13.93 -4.85
N ALA A 24 5.66 12.79 -5.48
CA ALA A 24 4.77 11.76 -4.95
C ALA A 24 5.39 11.09 -3.71
N LEU A 25 6.70 10.86 -3.74
CA LEU A 25 7.44 10.31 -2.60
C LEU A 25 7.43 11.24 -1.38
N LEU A 26 7.48 12.56 -1.59
CA LEU A 26 7.33 13.54 -0.50
C LEU A 26 5.94 13.47 0.15
N ASP A 27 4.88 13.30 -0.64
CA ASP A 27 3.52 13.15 -0.10
C ASP A 27 3.32 11.80 0.59
N ALA A 28 3.90 10.73 0.05
CA ALA A 28 3.93 9.42 0.69
C ALA A 28 4.56 9.50 2.09
N ARG A 29 5.66 10.25 2.23
CA ARG A 29 6.31 10.51 3.53
C ARG A 29 5.38 11.19 4.53
N LYS A 30 4.64 12.22 4.09
CA LYS A 30 3.67 12.90 4.96
C LYS A 30 2.56 11.95 5.42
N GLY A 31 2.04 11.13 4.50
CA GLY A 31 1.04 10.12 4.79
C GLY A 31 1.52 9.11 5.83
N LEU A 32 2.74 8.59 5.66
CA LEU A 32 3.36 7.66 6.60
C LEU A 32 3.51 8.28 7.99
N GLN A 33 4.02 9.51 8.07
CA GLN A 33 4.17 10.21 9.34
C GLN A 33 2.81 10.47 10.01
N MET A 34 1.77 10.76 9.21
CA MET A 34 0.41 10.92 9.73
C MET A 34 -0.09 9.63 10.38
N PHE A 35 0.04 8.48 9.71
CA PHE A 35 -0.38 7.19 10.27
C PHE A 35 0.38 6.84 11.53
N ARG A 36 1.69 7.09 11.58
CA ARG A 36 2.51 6.90 12.79
C ARG A 36 2.02 7.77 13.96
N LYS A 37 1.68 9.04 13.72
CA LYS A 37 1.16 9.94 14.75
C LYS A 37 -0.17 9.50 15.36
N VAL A 38 -1.03 8.85 14.57
CA VAL A 38 -2.31 8.32 15.05
C VAL A 38 -2.23 6.85 15.47
N SER A 39 -1.03 6.30 15.59
CA SER A 39 -0.76 4.91 16.01
C SER A 39 -1.49 3.88 15.13
N VAL A 40 -1.53 4.12 13.81
CA VAL A 40 -1.95 3.14 12.82
C VAL A 40 -0.69 2.50 12.23
N PRO A 41 -0.51 1.18 12.33
CA PRO A 41 0.66 0.51 11.75
C PRO A 41 0.67 0.68 10.23
N VAL A 42 1.83 1.02 9.66
CA VAL A 42 2.02 1.03 8.21
C VAL A 42 2.59 -0.32 7.80
N LEU A 43 1.84 -1.08 7.00
CA LEU A 43 2.20 -2.43 6.55
C LEU A 43 3.32 -2.40 5.51
N GLY A 44 3.38 -1.33 4.73
CA GLY A 44 4.40 -1.16 3.72
C GLY A 44 3.99 -0.17 2.63
N VAL A 45 4.82 -0.13 1.59
CA VAL A 45 4.66 0.75 0.42
C VAL A 45 4.40 -0.07 -0.83
N ILE A 46 3.55 0.42 -1.72
CA ILE A 46 3.37 -0.08 -3.08
C ILE A 46 3.84 1.01 -4.04
N GLU A 47 4.78 0.67 -4.91
CA GLU A 47 5.22 1.55 -6.00
C GLU A 47 4.34 1.32 -7.23
N ASN A 48 3.45 2.25 -7.51
CA ASN A 48 2.63 2.23 -8.71
C ASN A 48 3.35 2.95 -9.86
N MET A 49 3.09 2.57 -11.08
CA MET A 49 3.76 3.10 -12.28
C MET A 49 5.29 2.92 -12.23
N SER A 50 5.76 1.81 -11.66
CA SER A 50 7.18 1.51 -11.50
C SER A 50 7.90 1.39 -12.83
N THR A 51 7.27 0.73 -13.80
CA THR A 51 7.75 0.58 -15.18
C THR A 51 6.60 0.83 -16.15
N TYR A 52 6.92 1.30 -17.33
CA TYR A 52 5.99 1.39 -18.45
C TYR A 52 6.14 0.16 -19.34
N ILE A 53 5.02 -0.46 -19.69
CA ILE A 53 4.98 -1.57 -20.65
C ILE A 53 4.47 -1.04 -21.99
N CYS A 54 5.35 -1.06 -23.00
CA CYS A 54 4.99 -0.63 -24.34
C CYS A 54 3.93 -1.56 -24.94
N SER A 55 2.77 -1.00 -25.29
CA SER A 55 1.66 -1.77 -25.88
C SER A 55 1.98 -2.35 -27.26
N HIS A 56 3.05 -1.88 -27.91
CA HIS A 56 3.45 -2.28 -29.27
C HIS A 56 4.42 -3.45 -29.28
N CYS A 57 5.42 -3.43 -28.38
CA CYS A 57 6.50 -4.42 -28.40
C CYS A 57 6.73 -5.11 -27.04
N GLY A 58 5.99 -4.73 -25.98
CA GLY A 58 6.15 -5.29 -24.64
C GLY A 58 7.43 -4.84 -23.93
N HIS A 59 8.21 -3.93 -24.51
CA HIS A 59 9.39 -3.38 -23.86
C HIS A 59 9.03 -2.68 -22.53
N GLU A 60 9.78 -2.97 -21.48
CA GLU A 60 9.59 -2.35 -20.17
C GLU A 60 10.69 -1.32 -19.90
N GLU A 61 10.29 -0.13 -19.49
CA GLU A 61 11.22 0.93 -19.11
C GLU A 61 10.70 1.76 -17.92
N PRO A 62 11.59 2.23 -17.03
CA PRO A 62 11.21 3.03 -15.88
C PRO A 62 11.05 4.51 -16.26
N LEU A 63 9.90 4.91 -16.84
CA LEU A 63 9.66 6.28 -17.29
C LEU A 63 9.84 7.35 -16.21
N PHE A 64 9.56 7.02 -14.97
CA PHE A 64 9.62 7.95 -13.83
C PHE A 64 10.82 7.72 -12.91
N GLY A 65 11.85 7.04 -13.42
CA GLY A 65 12.99 6.62 -12.62
C GLY A 65 12.82 5.23 -12.00
N SER A 66 13.87 4.70 -11.43
CA SER A 66 13.89 3.35 -10.83
C SER A 66 14.22 3.40 -9.34
N GLY A 67 13.59 2.49 -8.58
CA GLY A 67 13.96 2.26 -7.18
C GLY A 67 13.48 3.32 -6.18
N GLY A 68 12.65 4.28 -6.61
CA GLY A 68 12.15 5.32 -5.71
C GLY A 68 11.37 4.75 -4.53
N GLY A 69 10.45 3.82 -4.79
CA GLY A 69 9.66 3.15 -3.75
C GLY A 69 10.50 2.27 -2.84
N ALA A 70 11.46 1.52 -3.41
CA ALA A 70 12.37 0.67 -2.63
C ALA A 70 13.27 1.49 -1.71
N SER A 71 13.90 2.55 -2.23
CA SER A 71 14.73 3.45 -1.43
C SER A 71 13.96 4.14 -0.30
N ARG A 72 12.69 4.51 -0.54
CA ARG A 72 11.83 5.10 0.49
C ARG A 72 11.32 4.07 1.49
N ALA A 73 11.02 2.85 1.06
CA ALA A 73 10.66 1.78 1.97
C ALA A 73 11.80 1.52 2.98
N GLU A 74 13.04 1.47 2.50
CA GLU A 74 14.25 1.35 3.33
C GLU A 74 14.43 2.59 4.25
N GLU A 75 14.34 3.81 3.71
CA GLU A 75 14.44 5.05 4.51
C GLU A 75 13.39 5.12 5.64
N TYR A 76 12.20 4.58 5.39
CA TYR A 76 11.09 4.66 6.34
C TYR A 76 10.96 3.43 7.23
N ASP A 77 11.84 2.44 7.08
CA ASP A 77 11.79 1.16 7.81
C ASP A 77 10.41 0.51 7.65
N VAL A 78 9.98 0.35 6.40
CA VAL A 78 8.75 -0.33 6.01
C VAL A 78 9.01 -1.23 4.80
N GLU A 79 8.16 -2.26 4.61
CA GLU A 79 8.32 -3.22 3.53
C GLU A 79 7.86 -2.64 2.18
N LEU A 80 8.57 -2.95 1.08
CA LEU A 80 8.09 -2.77 -0.28
C LEU A 80 7.17 -3.95 -0.64
N LEU A 81 5.86 -3.72 -0.60
CA LEU A 81 4.85 -4.77 -0.79
C LEU A 81 4.66 -5.16 -2.26
N GLY A 82 5.00 -4.26 -3.18
CA GLY A 82 4.89 -4.56 -4.60
C GLY A 82 5.21 -3.36 -5.49
N GLN A 83 5.45 -3.70 -6.76
CA GLN A 83 5.65 -2.75 -7.84
C GLN A 83 4.63 -3.05 -8.93
N GLN A 84 3.84 -2.05 -9.31
CA GLN A 84 2.79 -2.18 -10.31
C GLN A 84 3.18 -1.43 -11.57
N PRO A 85 3.06 -2.03 -12.76
CA PRO A 85 3.43 -1.38 -14.00
C PRO A 85 2.41 -0.31 -14.41
N LEU A 86 2.87 0.63 -15.22
CA LEU A 86 2.00 1.51 -16.02
C LEU A 86 1.70 0.79 -17.35
N ASP A 87 0.49 0.24 -17.46
CA ASP A 87 0.02 -0.46 -18.66
C ASP A 87 -1.34 0.13 -19.09
N LEU A 88 -1.49 0.37 -20.40
CA LEU A 88 -2.74 0.86 -20.97
C LEU A 88 -3.92 -0.09 -20.72
N LYS A 89 -3.67 -1.41 -20.68
CA LYS A 89 -4.68 -2.42 -20.41
C LYS A 89 -5.27 -2.26 -19.00
N ILE A 90 -4.43 -1.97 -17.98
CA ILE A 90 -4.90 -1.77 -16.61
C ILE A 90 -5.96 -0.67 -16.58
N ARG A 91 -5.68 0.48 -17.22
CA ARG A 91 -6.63 1.58 -17.31
C ARG A 91 -7.92 1.16 -18.03
N GLN A 92 -7.80 0.58 -19.24
CA GLN A 92 -8.96 0.19 -20.04
C GLN A 92 -9.86 -0.83 -19.31
N GLN A 93 -9.26 -1.82 -18.70
CA GLN A 93 -9.96 -2.86 -17.94
C GLN A 93 -10.65 -2.27 -16.71
N THR A 94 -9.97 -1.42 -15.97
CA THR A 94 -10.53 -0.75 -14.78
C THR A 94 -11.67 0.20 -15.16
N ASP A 95 -11.51 1.02 -16.20
CA ASP A 95 -12.55 1.95 -16.68
C ASP A 95 -13.81 1.19 -17.19
N SER A 96 -13.65 -0.03 -17.70
CA SER A 96 -14.76 -0.89 -18.09
C SER A 96 -15.44 -1.64 -16.94
N GLY A 97 -14.94 -1.47 -15.69
CA GLY A 97 -15.46 -2.19 -14.53
C GLY A 97 -15.00 -3.65 -14.42
N MET A 98 -14.01 -4.07 -15.23
CA MET A 98 -13.46 -5.42 -15.22
C MET A 98 -11.95 -5.37 -14.88
N PRO A 99 -11.56 -5.33 -13.60
CA PRO A 99 -10.16 -5.23 -13.20
C PRO A 99 -9.27 -6.33 -13.77
N SER A 100 -7.99 -6.06 -13.96
CA SER A 100 -7.03 -6.98 -14.59
C SER A 100 -6.99 -8.37 -13.97
N VAL A 101 -7.22 -8.48 -12.66
CA VAL A 101 -7.27 -9.77 -11.94
C VAL A 101 -8.45 -10.66 -12.35
N ILE A 102 -9.47 -10.05 -12.97
CA ILE A 102 -10.66 -10.75 -13.50
C ILE A 102 -10.55 -10.88 -15.01
N ALA A 103 -10.14 -9.82 -15.71
CA ALA A 103 -10.06 -9.80 -17.16
C ALA A 103 -8.98 -10.74 -17.71
N GLU A 104 -7.82 -10.78 -17.06
CA GLU A 104 -6.67 -11.62 -17.45
C GLU A 104 -6.07 -12.30 -16.19
N PRO A 105 -6.77 -13.28 -15.59
CA PRO A 105 -6.38 -13.85 -14.29
C PRO A 105 -5.01 -14.51 -14.29
N ASP A 106 -4.54 -15.02 -15.42
CA ASP A 106 -3.24 -15.66 -15.58
C ASP A 106 -2.16 -14.71 -16.12
N GLY A 107 -2.49 -13.41 -16.27
CA GLY A 107 -1.56 -12.40 -16.75
C GLY A 107 -0.57 -11.92 -15.68
N ALA A 108 0.60 -11.43 -16.12
CA ALA A 108 1.65 -10.93 -15.23
C ALA A 108 1.16 -9.79 -14.31
N VAL A 109 0.29 -8.92 -14.82
CA VAL A 109 -0.33 -7.84 -14.03
C VAL A 109 -1.18 -8.42 -12.90
N ALA A 110 -2.03 -9.41 -13.20
CA ALA A 110 -2.88 -10.06 -12.20
C ALA A 110 -2.05 -10.78 -11.13
N GLU A 111 -0.94 -11.40 -11.53
CA GLU A 111 0.02 -12.03 -10.61
C GLU A 111 0.67 -11.00 -9.68
N ALA A 112 1.13 -9.86 -10.20
CA ALA A 112 1.71 -8.78 -9.40
C ALA A 112 0.71 -8.25 -8.34
N TYR A 113 -0.56 -8.03 -8.71
CA TYR A 113 -1.61 -7.65 -7.77
C TYR A 113 -1.86 -8.70 -6.70
N ARG A 114 -1.96 -9.99 -7.09
CA ARG A 114 -2.17 -11.09 -6.13
C ARG A 114 -1.00 -11.23 -5.15
N LYS A 115 0.24 -11.15 -5.64
CA LYS A 115 1.42 -11.19 -4.78
C LYS A 115 1.40 -10.06 -3.75
N THR A 116 1.11 -8.84 -4.19
CA THR A 116 0.97 -7.69 -3.30
C THR A 116 -0.14 -7.92 -2.26
N ALA A 117 -1.29 -8.41 -2.67
CA ALA A 117 -2.39 -8.71 -1.75
C ALA A 117 -2.05 -9.79 -0.71
N LEU A 118 -1.30 -10.82 -1.11
CA LEU A 118 -0.83 -11.86 -0.19
C LEU A 118 0.17 -11.32 0.84
N LEU A 119 1.09 -10.43 0.44
CA LEU A 119 2.02 -9.77 1.37
C LEU A 119 1.28 -8.88 2.37
N ILE A 120 0.27 -8.13 1.93
CA ILE A 120 -0.59 -7.34 2.82
C ILE A 120 -1.32 -8.26 3.81
N ALA A 121 -1.90 -9.35 3.34
CA ALA A 121 -2.60 -10.30 4.18
C ALA A 121 -1.66 -10.96 5.21
N ALA A 122 -0.45 -11.33 4.80
CA ALA A 122 0.58 -11.86 5.69
C ALA A 122 0.99 -10.84 6.76
N GLY A 123 1.23 -9.58 6.36
CA GLY A 123 1.55 -8.49 7.29
C GLY A 123 0.44 -8.27 8.33
N LEU A 124 -0.83 -8.32 7.90
CA LEU A 124 -1.97 -8.24 8.82
C LEU A 124 -2.06 -9.43 9.77
N ALA A 125 -1.76 -10.63 9.29
CA ALA A 125 -1.85 -11.85 10.09
C ALA A 125 -0.80 -11.90 11.22
N VAL A 126 0.36 -11.28 11.00
CA VAL A 126 1.46 -11.23 11.99
C VAL A 126 1.23 -10.15 13.05
N GLN A 127 0.38 -9.15 12.76
CA GLN A 127 0.08 -8.10 13.74
C GLN A 127 -0.67 -8.68 14.94
N GLY A 128 -0.14 -8.41 16.16
CA GLY A 128 -0.86 -8.71 17.39
C GLY A 128 -2.20 -7.96 17.42
N ARG A 129 -3.28 -8.68 17.75
CA ARG A 129 -4.59 -8.04 17.96
C ARG A 129 -4.50 -7.18 19.23
N ASP A 130 -4.55 -5.86 19.06
CA ASP A 130 -4.68 -4.95 20.20
C ASP A 130 -6.13 -4.98 20.70
N TYR A 131 -6.30 -5.57 21.87
CA TYR A 131 -7.59 -5.63 22.57
C TYR A 131 -7.73 -4.53 23.64
N SER A 132 -6.78 -3.61 23.78
CA SER A 132 -6.76 -2.59 24.83
C SER A 132 -8.02 -1.71 24.84
N SER A 133 -8.62 -1.46 23.67
CA SER A 133 -9.86 -0.70 23.55
C SER A 133 -11.13 -1.48 23.96
N LYS A 134 -11.04 -2.81 24.16
CA LYS A 134 -12.20 -3.64 24.56
C LYS A 134 -12.33 -3.81 26.07
N PHE A 135 -11.29 -3.47 26.82
CA PHE A 135 -11.33 -3.55 28.27
C PHE A 135 -11.33 -2.15 28.86
N PRO A 136 -12.33 -1.79 29.68
CA PRO A 136 -12.28 -0.51 30.41
C PRO A 136 -11.07 -0.51 31.36
N ASN A 137 -10.39 0.63 31.45
CA ASN A 137 -9.35 0.82 32.44
C ASN A 137 -9.97 0.65 33.84
N ILE A 138 -9.56 -0.39 34.56
CA ILE A 138 -9.96 -0.59 35.96
C ILE A 138 -9.08 0.36 36.78
N VAL A 139 -9.67 1.45 37.25
CA VAL A 139 -9.04 2.33 38.23
C VAL A 139 -9.32 1.74 39.62
N VAL A 140 -8.29 1.23 40.30
CA VAL A 140 -8.39 0.81 41.68
C VAL A 140 -8.16 2.05 42.56
N GLU A 141 -9.24 2.65 43.05
CA GLU A 141 -9.13 3.65 44.10
C GLU A 141 -8.88 2.95 45.46
N ASN A 142 -7.67 3.14 46.00
CA ASN A 142 -7.38 2.76 47.36
C ASN A 142 -7.99 3.81 48.29
N THR A 143 -9.01 3.43 49.02
CA THR A 143 -9.54 4.17 50.19
C THR A 143 -8.64 4.00 51.37
#